data_173f1bc2310719083cc6707e3e8b5b74
#
_entry.id   173f1bc2310719083cc6707e3e8b5b74
#
_cell.length_a   1.000
_cell.length_b   1.000
_cell.length_c   1.000
_cell.angle_alpha   90.00
_cell.angle_beta   90.00
_cell.angle_gamma   90.00
#
_symmetry.space_group_name_H-M   'P 1'
#
loop_
_entity.id
_entity.type
_entity.pdbx_description
1 polymer ?
#
loop_
_entity_poly.entity_id
_entity_poly.type
_entity_poly.pdbx_seq_one_letter_code
_entity_poly.pdbx_strand_id
1 'polypeptide(L)'
;RANTLSQMTELVVQNYNHPSIVCWGLSNEITGSGKTEDLVENHKLLNDLCHKLDATRPTTMAHIFMLDANDPLVFLPDIRSYNLYYGWYVGEWEQNDAWFDEFHKNHPDAVIGLSEYGADANPAYQSAKPAKGDWSEGYQAVYHEHMLKMWADRPYIWAMHCWNMFDFGADGRDEGGKPGQNQKGLVT
;
A
#
# COMPACT_ATOMS: atom_id res chain seq x y z
N ARG A 1 10.05 -19.15 -8.52
CA ARG A 1 10.25 -18.41 -9.79
C ARG A 1 9.28 -18.85 -10.88
N ALA A 2 9.27 -20.12 -11.32
CA ALA A 2 8.42 -20.56 -12.42
C ALA A 2 6.94 -20.22 -12.18
N ASN A 3 6.44 -20.49 -11.00
CA ASN A 3 5.04 -20.19 -10.62
C ASN A 3 4.73 -18.68 -10.65
N THR A 4 5.62 -17.83 -10.12
CA THR A 4 5.40 -16.38 -10.11
C THR A 4 5.40 -15.79 -11.52
N LEU A 5 6.27 -16.26 -12.40
CA LEU A 5 6.30 -15.85 -13.81
C LEU A 5 5.05 -16.32 -14.57
N SER A 6 4.56 -17.55 -14.29
CA SER A 6 3.30 -18.05 -14.88
C SER A 6 2.11 -17.19 -14.44
N GLN A 7 1.97 -16.94 -13.14
CA GLN A 7 0.88 -16.12 -12.60
C GLN A 7 0.91 -14.69 -13.14
N MET A 8 2.10 -14.07 -13.25
CA MET A 8 2.23 -12.75 -13.82
C MET A 8 1.86 -12.74 -15.32
N THR A 9 2.25 -13.78 -16.08
CA THR A 9 1.83 -13.91 -17.46
C THR A 9 0.31 -13.99 -17.59
N GLU A 10 -0.32 -14.82 -16.77
CA GLU A 10 -1.78 -14.96 -16.74
C GLU A 10 -2.47 -13.64 -16.38
N LEU A 11 -1.97 -12.95 -15.33
CA LEU A 11 -2.49 -11.65 -14.90
C LEU A 11 -2.49 -10.64 -16.05
N VAL A 12 -1.36 -10.45 -16.71
CA VAL A 12 -1.22 -9.45 -17.78
C VAL A 12 -2.02 -9.86 -19.00
N VAL A 13 -1.89 -11.10 -19.49
CA VAL A 13 -2.53 -11.55 -20.73
C VAL A 13 -4.06 -11.57 -20.60
N GLN A 14 -4.59 -12.07 -19.51
CA GLN A 14 -6.05 -12.15 -19.30
C GLN A 14 -6.69 -10.78 -19.13
N ASN A 15 -5.95 -9.81 -18.56
CA ASN A 15 -6.49 -8.50 -18.23
C ASN A 15 -6.00 -7.37 -19.16
N TYR A 16 -5.25 -7.69 -20.20
CA TYR A 16 -4.65 -6.72 -21.11
C TYR A 16 -5.65 -5.69 -21.68
N ASN A 17 -6.83 -6.16 -22.05
CA ASN A 17 -7.88 -5.34 -22.68
C ASN A 17 -8.80 -4.60 -21.70
N HIS A 18 -8.48 -4.60 -20.40
CA HIS A 18 -9.24 -3.83 -19.41
C HIS A 18 -8.70 -2.39 -19.32
N PRO A 19 -9.42 -1.37 -19.83
CA PRO A 19 -8.93 0.01 -19.91
C PRO A 19 -8.80 0.69 -18.54
N SER A 20 -9.46 0.18 -17.52
CA SER A 20 -9.37 0.70 -16.14
C SER A 20 -8.10 0.28 -15.41
N ILE A 21 -7.34 -0.69 -15.93
CA ILE A 21 -6.04 -1.05 -15.38
C ILE A 21 -5.02 -0.03 -15.85
N VAL A 22 -4.39 0.67 -14.91
CA VAL A 22 -3.42 1.74 -15.19
C VAL A 22 -1.96 1.32 -14.93
N CYS A 23 -1.73 0.31 -14.11
CA CYS A 23 -0.40 -0.25 -13.82
C CYS A 23 -0.49 -1.73 -13.44
N TRP A 24 0.65 -2.43 -13.50
CA TRP A 24 0.80 -3.83 -13.10
C TRP A 24 1.52 -3.92 -11.75
N GLY A 25 0.84 -4.50 -10.75
CA GLY A 25 1.43 -4.75 -9.43
C GLY A 25 2.31 -6.01 -9.44
N LEU A 26 3.59 -5.89 -9.11
CA LEU A 26 4.52 -7.01 -9.09
C LEU A 26 4.41 -7.83 -7.80
N SER A 27 4.19 -7.18 -6.67
CA SER A 27 4.13 -7.82 -5.34
C SER A 27 3.70 -6.88 -4.22
N ASN A 28 3.44 -7.48 -3.03
CA ASN A 28 3.10 -6.78 -1.80
C ASN A 28 3.99 -7.22 -0.65
N GLU A 29 4.65 -6.27 0.03
CA GLU A 29 5.41 -6.43 1.30
C GLU A 29 6.43 -7.58 1.34
N ILE A 30 7.01 -7.92 0.21
CA ILE A 30 7.88 -9.10 0.05
C ILE A 30 9.13 -9.10 0.92
N THR A 31 9.55 -7.95 1.43
CA THR A 31 10.73 -7.81 2.30
C THR A 31 10.40 -7.96 3.79
N GLY A 32 9.13 -8.16 4.16
CA GLY A 32 8.70 -8.33 5.54
C GLY A 32 9.35 -9.53 6.26
N SER A 33 9.69 -10.59 5.52
CA SER A 33 10.44 -11.75 6.05
C SER A 33 11.95 -11.70 5.77
N GLY A 34 12.45 -10.57 5.29
CA GLY A 34 13.84 -10.37 4.90
C GLY A 34 14.04 -10.26 3.40
N LYS A 35 15.09 -9.55 3.00
CA LYS A 35 15.49 -9.32 1.62
C LYS A 35 16.62 -10.27 1.23
N THR A 36 16.42 -11.09 0.19
CA THR A 36 17.42 -11.99 -0.36
C THR A 36 17.76 -11.63 -1.81
N GLU A 37 18.93 -12.03 -2.29
CA GLU A 37 19.32 -11.85 -3.70
C GLU A 37 18.36 -12.55 -4.65
N ASP A 38 17.90 -13.76 -4.30
CA ASP A 38 16.92 -14.52 -5.10
C ASP A 38 15.58 -13.81 -5.24
N LEU A 39 15.13 -13.15 -4.16
CA LEU A 39 13.92 -12.34 -4.16
C LEU A 39 14.07 -11.14 -5.11
N VAL A 40 15.18 -10.41 -5.02
CA VAL A 40 15.45 -9.25 -5.88
C VAL A 40 15.52 -9.68 -7.34
N GLU A 41 16.26 -10.76 -7.65
CA GLU A 41 16.39 -11.27 -9.01
C GLU A 41 15.05 -11.75 -9.59
N ASN A 42 14.21 -12.40 -8.78
CA ASN A 42 12.86 -12.79 -9.20
C ASN A 42 12.01 -11.57 -9.60
N HIS A 43 12.12 -10.46 -8.84
CA HIS A 43 11.34 -9.25 -9.14
C HIS A 43 11.85 -8.48 -10.36
N LYS A 44 13.17 -8.53 -10.66
CA LYS A 44 13.69 -8.06 -11.93
C LYS A 44 13.08 -8.84 -13.10
N LEU A 45 13.05 -10.17 -13.01
CA LEU A 45 12.43 -11.00 -14.04
C LEU A 45 10.93 -10.74 -14.21
N LEU A 46 10.19 -10.48 -13.11
CA LEU A 46 8.78 -10.12 -13.17
C LEU A 46 8.57 -8.76 -13.85
N ASN A 47 9.38 -7.77 -13.48
CA ASN A 47 9.34 -6.44 -14.10
C ASN A 47 9.61 -6.49 -15.62
N ASP A 48 10.68 -7.18 -16.00
CA ASP A 48 11.03 -7.37 -17.42
C ASP A 48 9.93 -8.12 -18.19
N LEU A 49 9.30 -9.12 -17.55
CA LEU A 49 8.19 -9.86 -18.13
C LEU A 49 6.97 -8.97 -18.37
N CYS A 50 6.61 -8.13 -17.39
CA CYS A 50 5.51 -7.18 -17.55
C CYS A 50 5.74 -6.25 -18.74
N HIS A 51 6.91 -5.62 -18.84
CA HIS A 51 7.24 -4.73 -19.95
C HIS A 51 7.29 -5.45 -21.31
N LYS A 52 7.68 -6.73 -21.31
CA LYS A 52 7.66 -7.55 -22.53
C LYS A 52 6.24 -7.87 -22.99
N LEU A 53 5.33 -8.11 -22.05
CA LEU A 53 3.92 -8.44 -22.33
C LEU A 53 3.07 -7.19 -22.60
N ASP A 54 3.37 -6.09 -21.91
CA ASP A 54 2.70 -4.81 -22.05
C ASP A 54 3.68 -3.65 -21.89
N ALA A 55 4.09 -3.07 -23.00
CA ALA A 55 4.98 -1.91 -23.02
C ALA A 55 4.27 -0.57 -22.79
N THR A 56 2.96 -0.58 -22.54
CA THR A 56 2.15 0.65 -22.42
C THR A 56 1.82 1.04 -20.99
N ARG A 57 1.75 0.07 -20.08
CA ARG A 57 1.44 0.30 -18.67
C ARG A 57 2.67 0.17 -17.79
N PRO A 58 2.83 1.09 -16.83
CA PRO A 58 3.94 1.02 -15.86
C PRO A 58 3.74 -0.13 -14.86
N THR A 59 4.84 -0.51 -14.22
CA THR A 59 4.85 -1.46 -13.11
C THR A 59 4.90 -0.74 -11.77
N THR A 60 4.42 -1.39 -10.70
CA THR A 60 4.53 -0.92 -9.32
C THR A 60 4.75 -2.07 -8.34
N MET A 61 5.25 -1.75 -7.15
CA MET A 61 5.37 -2.68 -6.01
C MET A 61 4.88 -1.96 -4.76
N ALA A 62 4.08 -2.67 -3.93
CA ALA A 62 3.71 -2.18 -2.61
C ALA A 62 4.81 -2.56 -1.60
N HIS A 63 5.63 -1.59 -1.22
CA HIS A 63 6.71 -1.80 -0.26
C HIS A 63 6.22 -1.69 1.18
N ILE A 64 6.74 -2.54 2.05
CA ILE A 64 6.51 -2.42 3.50
C ILE A 64 7.21 -1.17 4.04
N PHE A 65 6.58 -0.50 5.02
CA PHE A 65 7.11 0.75 5.60
C PHE A 65 8.54 0.66 6.17
N MET A 66 8.99 -0.55 6.55
CA MET A 66 10.32 -0.78 7.09
C MET A 66 11.43 -0.82 6.03
N LEU A 67 11.10 -0.91 4.74
CA LEU A 67 12.11 -0.87 3.68
C LEU A 67 12.61 0.57 3.51
N ASP A 68 13.94 0.74 3.58
CA ASP A 68 14.57 2.06 3.38
C ASP A 68 14.15 2.67 2.03
N ALA A 69 13.73 3.92 2.05
CA ALA A 69 13.28 4.63 0.86
C ALA A 69 14.36 4.82 -0.23
N ASN A 70 15.64 4.66 0.15
CA ASN A 70 16.79 4.68 -0.76
C ASN A 70 17.21 3.27 -1.22
N ASP A 71 16.52 2.21 -0.79
CA ASP A 71 16.86 0.85 -1.22
C ASP A 71 16.68 0.70 -2.74
N PRO A 72 17.67 0.11 -3.46
CA PRO A 72 17.55 -0.09 -4.91
C PRO A 72 16.30 -0.84 -5.36
N LEU A 73 15.73 -1.71 -4.52
CA LEU A 73 14.49 -2.43 -4.82
C LEU A 73 13.29 -1.48 -4.97
N VAL A 74 13.28 -0.34 -4.27
CA VAL A 74 12.23 0.68 -4.38
C VAL A 74 12.18 1.29 -5.77
N PHE A 75 13.32 1.35 -6.45
CA PHE A 75 13.47 1.92 -7.79
C PHE A 75 13.45 0.87 -8.92
N LEU A 76 13.15 -0.37 -8.59
CA LEU A 76 13.03 -1.42 -9.60
C LEU A 76 11.78 -1.25 -10.48
N PRO A 77 10.55 -1.00 -9.93
CA PRO A 77 9.38 -0.71 -10.76
C PRO A 77 9.38 0.74 -11.26
N ASP A 78 8.53 1.03 -12.24
CA ASP A 78 8.39 2.39 -12.79
C ASP A 78 7.78 3.36 -11.77
N ILE A 79 6.80 2.90 -10.99
CA ILE A 79 6.10 3.66 -9.94
C ILE A 79 6.46 3.07 -8.58
N ARG A 80 6.81 3.94 -7.64
CA ARG A 80 7.10 3.59 -6.24
C ARG A 80 5.82 3.66 -5.44
N SER A 81 5.59 2.72 -4.55
CA SER A 81 4.50 2.80 -3.59
C SER A 81 4.82 2.09 -2.29
N TYR A 82 4.24 2.59 -1.21
CA TYR A 82 4.44 2.08 0.13
C TYR A 82 3.11 1.82 0.83
N ASN A 83 3.10 0.80 1.68
CA ASN A 83 2.08 0.59 2.67
C ASN A 83 2.50 1.34 3.93
N LEU A 84 1.85 2.47 4.23
CA LEU A 84 2.17 3.30 5.38
C LEU A 84 0.97 3.36 6.33
N TYR A 85 1.22 3.01 7.58
CA TYR A 85 0.20 2.96 8.61
C TYR A 85 0.55 3.84 9.83
N TYR A 86 1.24 4.97 9.58
CA TYR A 86 1.42 5.97 10.63
C TYR A 86 0.06 6.51 11.08
N GLY A 87 -0.12 6.59 12.38
CA GLY A 87 -1.41 6.92 12.98
C GLY A 87 -2.31 5.70 13.23
N TRP A 88 -1.90 4.50 12.81
CA TRP A 88 -2.60 3.27 13.17
C TRP A 88 -1.67 2.23 13.80
N TYR A 89 -0.86 1.50 13.04
CA TYR A 89 0.06 0.50 13.60
C TYR A 89 1.27 1.15 14.28
N VAL A 90 1.78 2.24 13.72
CA VAL A 90 2.99 2.92 14.20
C VAL A 90 2.80 4.43 14.25
N GLY A 91 3.54 5.11 15.12
CA GLY A 91 3.65 6.57 15.16
C GLY A 91 2.33 7.33 15.15
N GLU A 92 2.37 8.57 14.70
CA GLU A 92 1.23 9.46 14.56
C GLU A 92 0.99 9.78 13.07
N TRP A 93 -0.24 10.17 12.71
CA TRP A 93 -0.64 10.37 11.30
C TRP A 93 0.17 11.46 10.58
N GLU A 94 0.64 12.48 11.30
CA GLU A 94 1.49 13.56 10.75
C GLU A 94 2.84 13.04 10.24
N GLN A 95 3.24 11.84 10.64
CA GLN A 95 4.46 11.22 10.14
C GLN A 95 4.32 10.77 8.67
N ASN A 96 3.10 10.57 8.17
CA ASN A 96 2.89 10.38 6.73
C ASN A 96 3.30 11.62 5.94
N ASP A 97 2.92 12.81 6.44
CA ASP A 97 3.28 14.10 5.84
C ASP A 97 4.79 14.25 5.72
N ALA A 98 5.49 14.07 6.84
CA ALA A 98 6.94 14.18 6.92
C ALA A 98 7.65 13.14 6.03
N TRP A 99 7.13 11.91 5.99
CA TRP A 99 7.70 10.83 5.17
C TRP A 99 7.64 11.15 3.68
N PHE A 100 6.47 11.61 3.18
CA PHE A 100 6.32 11.98 1.78
C PHE A 100 7.14 13.21 1.42
N ASP A 101 7.20 14.23 2.29
CA ASP A 101 7.99 15.44 2.07
C ASP A 101 9.49 15.10 1.98
N GLU A 102 9.98 14.23 2.86
CA GLU A 102 11.38 13.78 2.83
C GLU A 102 11.67 12.92 1.59
N PHE A 103 10.78 11.99 1.23
CA PHE A 103 10.93 11.19 0.02
C PHE A 103 11.02 12.08 -1.22
N HIS A 104 10.08 13.00 -1.39
CA HIS A 104 10.05 13.91 -2.55
C HIS A 104 11.27 14.83 -2.59
N LYS A 105 11.72 15.32 -1.43
CA LYS A 105 12.95 16.14 -1.33
C LYS A 105 14.18 15.38 -1.82
N ASN A 106 14.29 14.10 -1.46
CA ASN A 106 15.44 13.27 -1.81
C ASN A 106 15.34 12.70 -3.24
N HIS A 107 14.13 12.54 -3.76
CA HIS A 107 13.84 11.93 -5.07
C HIS A 107 12.77 12.75 -5.82
N PRO A 108 13.06 14.01 -6.24
CA PRO A 108 12.05 14.92 -6.78
C PRO A 108 11.42 14.47 -8.10
N ASP A 109 12.13 13.65 -8.87
CA ASP A 109 11.65 13.12 -10.15
C ASP A 109 10.97 11.73 -10.03
N ALA A 110 10.94 11.16 -8.82
CA ALA A 110 10.36 9.84 -8.62
C ALA A 110 8.84 9.92 -8.44
N VAL A 111 8.11 9.14 -9.23
CA VAL A 111 6.66 8.95 -9.04
C VAL A 111 6.46 8.10 -7.81
N ILE A 112 5.73 8.61 -6.82
CA ILE A 112 5.46 7.96 -5.54
C ILE A 112 3.96 7.91 -5.24
N GLY A 113 3.48 6.81 -4.67
CA GLY A 113 2.11 6.63 -4.22
C GLY A 113 2.02 5.93 -2.88
N LEU A 114 0.82 5.91 -2.33
CA LEU A 114 0.47 5.19 -1.12
C LEU A 114 -0.37 3.97 -1.51
N SER A 115 0.23 2.78 -1.45
CA SER A 115 -0.42 1.54 -1.88
C SER A 115 -1.38 0.98 -0.85
N GLU A 116 -1.14 1.26 0.45
CA GLU A 116 -2.10 0.99 1.50
C GLU A 116 -1.98 2.01 2.63
N TYR A 117 -3.13 2.42 3.15
CA TYR A 117 -3.31 3.12 4.41
C TYR A 117 -4.70 2.80 4.96
N GLY A 118 -4.90 2.91 6.26
CA GLY A 118 -6.20 2.66 6.86
C GLY A 118 -6.13 2.53 8.38
N ALA A 119 -7.27 2.64 9.02
CA ALA A 119 -7.45 2.41 10.44
C ALA A 119 -8.63 1.47 10.64
N ASP A 120 -8.50 0.50 11.58
CA ASP A 120 -9.61 -0.38 11.94
C ASP A 120 -10.67 0.39 12.75
N ALA A 121 -11.94 0.00 12.57
CA ALA A 121 -13.05 0.48 13.37
C ALA A 121 -14.02 -0.65 13.72
N ASN A 122 -14.58 -0.60 14.92
CA ASN A 122 -15.64 -1.48 15.35
C ASN A 122 -16.90 -0.64 15.63
N PRO A 123 -18.00 -0.81 14.91
CA PRO A 123 -19.23 -0.02 15.09
C PRO A 123 -19.79 -0.05 16.51
N ALA A 124 -19.43 -1.06 17.31
CA ALA A 124 -19.82 -1.15 18.71
C ALA A 124 -19.04 -0.19 19.63
N TYR A 125 -17.93 0.38 19.14
CA TYR A 125 -17.07 1.24 19.93
C TYR A 125 -17.30 2.69 19.56
N GLN A 126 -17.61 3.52 20.56
CA GLN A 126 -17.88 4.93 20.41
C GLN A 126 -16.94 5.75 21.28
N SER A 127 -16.44 6.86 20.75
CA SER A 127 -15.56 7.76 21.46
C SER A 127 -16.03 9.20 21.34
N ALA A 128 -16.17 9.89 22.47
CA ALA A 128 -16.44 11.34 22.49
C ALA A 128 -15.19 12.17 22.12
N LYS A 129 -14.01 11.55 22.17
CA LYS A 129 -12.71 12.12 21.75
C LYS A 129 -11.94 11.04 21.00
N PRO A 130 -12.21 10.89 19.72
CA PRO A 130 -11.55 9.86 18.92
C PRO A 130 -10.03 9.97 19.01
N ALA A 131 -9.39 8.84 19.28
CA ALA A 131 -7.93 8.75 19.46
C ALA A 131 -7.40 7.43 18.92
N LYS A 132 -6.15 7.44 18.48
CA LYS A 132 -5.47 6.25 17.98
C LYS A 132 -5.62 5.07 18.95
N GLY A 133 -6.04 3.94 18.40
CA GLY A 133 -6.19 2.69 19.16
C GLY A 133 -7.50 2.57 19.94
N ASP A 134 -8.46 3.49 19.79
CA ASP A 134 -9.78 3.38 20.41
C ASP A 134 -10.79 2.55 19.59
N TRP A 135 -10.39 2.16 18.37
CA TRP A 135 -11.18 1.35 17.44
C TRP A 135 -12.54 1.94 17.08
N SER A 136 -12.74 3.24 17.29
CA SER A 136 -14.01 3.90 16.97
C SER A 136 -14.10 4.29 15.49
N GLU A 137 -15.29 4.27 14.92
CA GLU A 137 -15.55 4.86 13.60
C GLU A 137 -15.21 6.36 13.58
N GLY A 138 -15.33 7.04 14.72
CA GLY A 138 -14.92 8.43 14.88
C GLY A 138 -13.43 8.62 14.62
N TYR A 139 -12.56 7.73 15.13
CA TYR A 139 -11.13 7.79 14.83
C TYR A 139 -10.84 7.46 13.36
N GLN A 140 -11.46 6.42 12.82
CA GLN A 140 -11.32 6.07 11.41
C GLN A 140 -11.66 7.27 10.51
N ALA A 141 -12.76 7.98 10.80
CA ALA A 141 -13.18 9.16 10.04
C ALA A 141 -12.13 10.28 10.07
N VAL A 142 -11.68 10.70 11.26
CA VAL A 142 -10.68 11.79 11.38
C VAL A 142 -9.33 11.41 10.81
N TYR A 143 -8.95 10.12 10.89
CA TYR A 143 -7.76 9.59 10.24
C TYR A 143 -7.84 9.73 8.71
N HIS A 144 -8.95 9.32 8.10
CA HIS A 144 -9.13 9.46 6.66
C HIS A 144 -9.24 10.91 6.21
N GLU A 145 -9.88 11.80 6.99
CA GLU A 145 -9.91 13.25 6.72
C GLU A 145 -8.49 13.84 6.66
N HIS A 146 -7.62 13.45 7.62
CA HIS A 146 -6.21 13.86 7.60
C HIS A 146 -5.48 13.36 6.35
N MET A 147 -5.62 12.06 6.03
CA MET A 147 -4.95 11.45 4.88
C MET A 147 -5.37 12.08 3.55
N LEU A 148 -6.66 12.40 3.38
CA LEU A 148 -7.16 13.08 2.19
C LEU A 148 -6.61 14.51 2.07
N LYS A 149 -6.50 15.23 3.19
CA LYS A 149 -5.89 16.56 3.22
C LYS A 149 -4.41 16.49 2.90
N MET A 150 -3.69 15.57 3.52
CA MET A 150 -2.28 15.30 3.25
C MET A 150 -2.03 15.09 1.75
N TRP A 151 -2.86 14.30 1.09
CA TRP A 151 -2.78 14.05 -0.35
C TRP A 151 -3.09 15.30 -1.18
N ALA A 152 -4.16 16.03 -0.84
CA ALA A 152 -4.56 17.25 -1.57
C ALA A 152 -3.44 18.32 -1.55
N ASP A 153 -2.67 18.38 -0.47
CA ASP A 153 -1.55 19.32 -0.31
C ASP A 153 -0.25 18.87 -1.04
N ARG A 154 -0.23 17.62 -1.60
CA ARG A 154 0.96 16.98 -2.23
C ARG A 154 0.68 16.43 -3.62
N PRO A 155 0.60 17.29 -4.64
CA PRO A 155 0.21 16.88 -6.00
C PRO A 155 1.21 15.91 -6.68
N TYR A 156 2.38 15.69 -6.08
CA TYR A 156 3.35 14.71 -6.55
C TYR A 156 3.01 13.26 -6.14
N ILE A 157 2.07 13.06 -5.22
CA ILE A 157 1.56 11.73 -4.87
C ILE A 157 0.53 11.32 -5.93
N TRP A 158 0.86 10.33 -6.77
CA TRP A 158 0.04 9.97 -7.93
C TRP A 158 -1.27 9.26 -7.56
N ALA A 159 -1.27 8.49 -6.48
CA ALA A 159 -2.45 7.76 -6.02
C ALA A 159 -2.34 7.38 -4.54
N MET A 160 -3.50 7.20 -3.91
CA MET A 160 -3.63 6.62 -2.57
C MET A 160 -4.71 5.53 -2.59
N HIS A 161 -4.39 4.35 -2.03
CA HIS A 161 -5.30 3.22 -1.96
C HIS A 161 -5.63 2.91 -0.49
N CYS A 162 -6.88 3.12 -0.13
CA CYS A 162 -7.36 2.78 1.21
C CYS A 162 -7.43 1.25 1.36
N TRP A 163 -6.89 0.72 2.43
CA TRP A 163 -7.10 -0.63 2.87
C TRP A 163 -8.11 -0.62 4.03
N ASN A 164 -9.39 -0.96 3.78
CA ASN A 164 -9.89 -1.38 2.51
C ASN A 164 -11.38 -1.02 2.35
N MET A 165 -12.07 -1.52 1.33
CA MET A 165 -13.46 -1.13 1.08
C MET A 165 -14.43 -1.81 2.04
N PHE A 166 -14.25 -3.13 2.31
CA PHE A 166 -15.13 -3.93 3.16
C PHE A 166 -14.35 -4.63 4.26
N ASP A 167 -14.97 -4.84 5.42
CA ASP A 167 -14.47 -5.78 6.41
C ASP A 167 -14.42 -7.20 5.82
N PHE A 168 -13.47 -8.02 6.26
CA PHE A 168 -13.33 -9.37 5.77
C PHE A 168 -12.73 -10.33 6.81
N GLY A 169 -12.96 -11.63 6.62
CA GLY A 169 -12.38 -12.69 7.44
C GLY A 169 -10.86 -12.72 7.36
N ALA A 170 -10.18 -12.73 8.50
CA ALA A 170 -8.72 -12.74 8.63
C ALA A 170 -8.32 -13.51 9.89
N ASP A 171 -8.20 -14.84 9.77
CA ASP A 171 -8.02 -15.78 10.89
C ASP A 171 -6.88 -15.44 11.85
N GLY A 172 -5.82 -14.80 11.36
CA GLY A 172 -4.68 -14.40 12.17
C GLY A 172 -4.89 -13.12 12.98
N ARG A 173 -6.04 -12.46 12.88
CA ARG A 173 -6.33 -11.23 13.61
C ARG A 173 -7.15 -11.52 14.86
N ASP A 174 -6.73 -10.94 16.00
CA ASP A 174 -7.41 -11.11 17.31
C ASP A 174 -7.44 -9.78 18.08
N GLU A 175 -7.88 -8.71 17.44
CA GLU A 175 -7.89 -7.37 18.00
C GLU A 175 -9.20 -6.64 17.70
N GLY A 176 -9.44 -5.51 18.37
CA GLY A 176 -10.60 -4.66 18.13
C GLY A 176 -11.95 -5.28 18.49
N GLY A 177 -11.97 -6.34 19.31
CA GLY A 177 -13.18 -7.00 19.78
C GLY A 177 -13.90 -7.87 18.75
N LYS A 178 -13.29 -8.14 17.59
CA LYS A 178 -13.80 -9.04 16.56
C LYS A 178 -12.70 -10.00 16.09
N PRO A 179 -12.39 -11.06 16.87
CA PRO A 179 -11.42 -12.07 16.47
C PRO A 179 -11.72 -12.66 15.08
N GLY A 180 -10.68 -12.92 14.30
CA GLY A 180 -10.79 -13.48 12.95
C GLY A 180 -11.28 -12.50 11.88
N GLN A 181 -11.24 -11.18 12.14
CA GLN A 181 -11.68 -10.16 11.17
C GLN A 181 -10.67 -9.03 11.00
N ASN A 182 -10.52 -8.56 9.76
CA ASN A 182 -9.97 -7.25 9.45
C ASN A 182 -11.13 -6.25 9.48
N GLN A 183 -10.97 -5.16 10.22
CA GLN A 183 -12.02 -4.16 10.47
C GLN A 183 -11.67 -2.80 9.86
N LYS A 184 -10.85 -2.78 8.80
CA LYS A 184 -10.48 -1.53 8.11
C LYS A 184 -11.45 -1.13 7.00
N GLY A 185 -12.55 -1.85 6.86
CA GLY A 185 -13.58 -1.55 5.88
C GLY A 185 -14.14 -0.13 6.04
N LEU A 186 -14.31 0.57 4.91
CA LEU A 186 -15.09 1.81 4.86
C LEU A 186 -16.60 1.51 4.87
N VAL A 187 -16.95 0.26 4.55
CA VAL A 187 -18.31 -0.28 4.57
C VAL A 187 -18.28 -1.62 5.28
N THR A 188 -19.17 -1.82 6.23
CA THR A 188 -19.30 -3.05 7.04
C THR A 188 -20.48 -3.90 6.58
#